data_9a00ec3039b55bae1716754ef8b66474
#
_entry.id   9a00ec3039b55bae1716754ef8b66474
#
_cell.length_a   1.000
_cell.length_b   1.000
_cell.length_c   1.000
_cell.angle_alpha   90.00
_cell.angle_beta   90.00
_cell.angle_gamma   90.00
#
_symmetry.space_group_name_H-M   'P 1'
#
loop_
_entity.id
_entity.type
_entity.pdbx_description
1 polymer ?
#
loop_
_entity_poly.entity_id
_entity_poly.type
_entity_poly.pdbx_seq_one_letter_code
_entity_poly.pdbx_strand_id
1 'polypeptide(L)'
;SVLAADFANLQRDVEMVNQSQADWFHIDIMDGVFVPNISFGFPVMNAIAKHAKKPLDVHLMIVDPDRYLQACKDNGAEVITVHLEATTHLHRTLAAIKELGCKAGVALNPHTSVQLIKDVIQDLDLVCLMSVNPGFGGQKFIPHTYNKIKELRQLARGVNDNLLIEIDGGVTLDNAAQLLEAGAD
;
A
#
# COMPACT_ATOMS: atom_id res chain seq x y z
N SER A 1 -8.23 -0.29 -5.69
CA SER A 1 -8.51 -0.41 -4.26
C SER A 1 -9.90 -0.98 -4.01
N VAL A 2 -10.03 -1.86 -3.03
CA VAL A 2 -11.31 -2.43 -2.57
C VAL A 2 -12.16 -1.40 -1.82
N LEU A 3 -11.57 -0.31 -1.37
CA LEU A 3 -12.30 0.78 -0.70
C LEU A 3 -13.45 1.35 -1.54
N ALA A 4 -13.36 1.23 -2.88
CA ALA A 4 -14.38 1.67 -3.82
C ALA A 4 -15.42 0.59 -4.19
N ALA A 5 -15.34 -0.61 -3.59
CA ALA A 5 -16.25 -1.71 -3.91
C ALA A 5 -17.67 -1.49 -3.33
N ASP A 6 -18.64 -2.16 -3.93
CA ASP A 6 -19.98 -2.30 -3.35
C ASP A 6 -19.95 -3.37 -2.26
N PHE A 7 -19.86 -2.96 -1.00
CA PHE A 7 -19.78 -3.88 0.14
C PHE A 7 -21.05 -4.74 0.34
N ALA A 8 -22.17 -4.35 -0.26
CA ALA A 8 -23.38 -5.19 -0.28
C ALA A 8 -23.27 -6.35 -1.29
N ASN A 9 -22.36 -6.25 -2.27
CA ASN A 9 -22.12 -7.23 -3.33
C ASN A 9 -20.64 -7.52 -3.52
N LEU A 10 -19.90 -7.60 -2.43
CA LEU A 10 -18.43 -7.68 -2.42
C LEU A 10 -17.87 -8.82 -3.28
N GLN A 11 -18.47 -10.01 -3.22
CA GLN A 11 -18.03 -11.16 -4.03
C GLN A 11 -18.06 -10.84 -5.52
N ARG A 12 -19.14 -10.20 -6.02
CA ARG A 12 -19.25 -9.82 -7.43
C ARG A 12 -18.09 -8.90 -7.85
N ASP A 13 -17.75 -7.93 -7.01
CA ASP A 13 -16.69 -6.97 -7.30
C ASP A 13 -15.30 -7.62 -7.24
N VAL A 14 -15.09 -8.59 -6.33
CA VAL A 14 -13.87 -9.41 -6.29
C VAL A 14 -13.74 -10.26 -7.57
N GLU A 15 -14.82 -10.89 -8.02
CA GLU A 15 -14.83 -11.68 -9.26
C GLU A 15 -14.55 -10.81 -10.48
N MET A 16 -15.08 -9.59 -10.54
CA MET A 16 -14.78 -8.60 -11.58
C MET A 16 -13.29 -8.27 -11.63
N VAL A 17 -12.67 -7.98 -10.48
CA VAL A 17 -11.21 -7.68 -10.40
C VAL A 17 -10.38 -8.90 -10.79
N ASN A 18 -10.78 -10.12 -10.41
CA ASN A 18 -10.11 -11.35 -10.86
C ASN A 18 -10.03 -11.47 -12.38
N GLN A 19 -11.07 -10.99 -13.10
CA GLN A 19 -11.16 -11.03 -14.56
C GLN A 19 -10.51 -9.82 -15.24
N SER A 20 -10.15 -8.79 -14.49
CA SER A 20 -9.53 -7.56 -14.99
C SER A 20 -8.03 -7.73 -15.24
N GLN A 21 -7.38 -6.68 -15.74
CA GLN A 21 -5.93 -6.61 -15.92
C GLN A 21 -5.20 -6.15 -14.63
N ALA A 22 -5.92 -5.89 -13.54
CA ALA A 22 -5.28 -5.54 -12.26
C ALA A 22 -4.41 -6.69 -11.77
N ASP A 23 -3.26 -6.38 -11.19
CA ASP A 23 -2.30 -7.38 -10.69
C ASP A 23 -2.64 -7.83 -9.27
N TRP A 24 -3.10 -6.91 -8.41
CA TRP A 24 -3.36 -7.13 -6.99
C TRP A 24 -4.71 -6.57 -6.55
N PHE A 25 -5.15 -7.00 -5.35
CA PHE A 25 -6.22 -6.35 -4.59
C PHE A 25 -5.59 -5.42 -3.56
N HIS A 26 -5.76 -4.12 -3.70
CA HIS A 26 -5.33 -3.16 -2.69
C HIS A 26 -6.37 -3.01 -1.59
N ILE A 27 -5.97 -3.26 -0.34
CA ILE A 27 -6.83 -3.40 0.84
C ILE A 27 -6.49 -2.29 1.85
N ASP A 28 -7.30 -1.25 1.91
CA ASP A 28 -7.11 -0.08 2.77
C ASP A 28 -7.75 -0.29 4.16
N ILE A 29 -6.95 -0.58 5.18
CA ILE A 29 -7.41 -0.73 6.57
C ILE A 29 -7.14 0.56 7.34
N MET A 30 -8.20 1.15 7.88
CA MET A 30 -8.20 2.44 8.60
C MET A 30 -8.83 2.28 9.97
N ASP A 31 -8.23 2.88 11.01
CA ASP A 31 -8.60 2.72 12.41
C ASP A 31 -9.34 3.93 13.04
N GLY A 32 -9.48 5.03 12.30
CA GLY A 32 -10.07 6.27 12.82
C GLY A 32 -9.16 7.05 13.77
N VAL A 33 -7.90 6.64 13.93
CA VAL A 33 -6.89 7.27 14.81
C VAL A 33 -5.74 7.81 13.99
N PHE A 34 -5.06 6.97 13.21
CA PHE A 34 -4.01 7.40 12.27
C PHE A 34 -4.59 8.28 11.16
N VAL A 35 -5.76 7.93 10.68
CA VAL A 35 -6.55 8.69 9.69
C VAL A 35 -7.96 8.95 10.24
N PRO A 36 -8.63 10.07 9.84
CA PRO A 36 -9.94 10.45 10.38
C PRO A 36 -11.09 9.67 9.71
N ASN A 37 -10.89 8.38 9.46
CA ASN A 37 -11.89 7.49 8.87
C ASN A 37 -11.68 6.06 9.35
N ILE A 38 -12.76 5.28 9.40
CA ILE A 38 -12.74 3.84 9.66
C ILE A 38 -13.23 3.15 8.39
N SER A 39 -12.44 2.22 7.86
CA SER A 39 -12.83 1.47 6.66
C SER A 39 -13.46 0.12 7.02
N PHE A 40 -12.68 -0.91 7.07
CA PHE A 40 -13.07 -2.27 7.40
C PHE A 40 -11.88 -3.02 7.98
N GLY A 41 -12.09 -4.24 8.46
CA GLY A 41 -11.05 -5.04 9.08
C GLY A 41 -11.03 -6.48 8.59
N PHE A 42 -10.45 -7.37 9.40
CA PHE A 42 -10.18 -8.77 9.07
C PHE A 42 -11.38 -9.60 8.58
N PRO A 43 -12.64 -9.42 9.09
CA PRO A 43 -13.77 -10.16 8.55
C PRO A 43 -14.02 -9.90 7.06
N VAL A 44 -13.87 -8.64 6.62
CA VAL A 44 -14.02 -8.26 5.20
C VAL A 44 -12.83 -8.77 4.41
N MET A 45 -11.61 -8.61 4.91
CA MET A 45 -10.40 -9.12 4.29
C MET A 45 -10.47 -10.64 4.07
N ASN A 46 -10.92 -11.40 5.08
CA ASN A 46 -11.15 -12.85 4.96
C ASN A 46 -12.20 -13.19 3.90
N ALA A 47 -13.28 -12.42 3.81
CA ALA A 47 -14.30 -12.61 2.78
C ALA A 47 -13.74 -12.39 1.36
N ILE A 48 -12.87 -11.38 1.18
CA ILE A 48 -12.17 -11.12 -0.08
C ILE A 48 -11.24 -12.29 -0.41
N ALA A 49 -10.39 -12.71 0.54
CA ALA A 49 -9.41 -13.78 0.36
C ALA A 49 -10.02 -15.11 -0.10
N LYS A 50 -11.27 -15.41 0.30
CA LYS A 50 -11.99 -16.63 -0.14
C LYS A 50 -12.29 -16.65 -1.64
N HIS A 51 -12.41 -15.50 -2.27
CA HIS A 51 -12.81 -15.36 -3.68
C HIS A 51 -11.70 -14.77 -4.56
N ALA A 52 -10.70 -14.10 -3.96
CA ALA A 52 -9.57 -13.52 -4.68
C ALA A 52 -8.69 -14.62 -5.30
N LYS A 53 -8.27 -14.38 -6.56
CA LYS A 53 -7.31 -15.20 -7.31
C LYS A 53 -6.00 -14.45 -7.56
N LYS A 54 -5.88 -13.26 -7.02
CA LYS A 54 -4.72 -12.38 -7.12
C LYS A 54 -4.27 -12.01 -5.73
N PRO A 55 -2.99 -11.63 -5.53
CA PRO A 55 -2.44 -11.25 -4.24
C PRO A 55 -3.25 -10.15 -3.54
N LEU A 56 -3.31 -10.23 -2.20
CA LEU A 56 -3.83 -9.16 -1.36
C LEU A 56 -2.65 -8.29 -0.90
N ASP A 57 -2.65 -7.05 -1.34
CA ASP A 57 -1.77 -5.98 -0.91
C ASP A 57 -2.46 -5.16 0.17
N VAL A 58 -2.01 -5.30 1.41
CA VAL A 58 -2.68 -4.75 2.60
C VAL A 58 -1.97 -3.49 3.06
N HIS A 59 -2.65 -2.36 2.91
CA HIS A 59 -2.19 -1.04 3.32
C HIS A 59 -2.78 -0.66 4.69
N LEU A 60 -1.92 -0.60 5.71
CA LEU A 60 -2.31 -0.35 7.09
C LEU A 60 -2.19 1.14 7.44
N MET A 61 -3.29 1.86 7.37
CA MET A 61 -3.43 3.25 7.85
C MET A 61 -3.94 3.24 9.31
N ILE A 62 -3.14 2.65 10.19
CA ILE A 62 -3.47 2.41 11.60
C ILE A 62 -2.29 2.73 12.52
N VAL A 63 -2.56 3.06 13.78
CA VAL A 63 -1.52 3.19 14.81
C VAL A 63 -1.04 1.80 15.25
N ASP A 64 0.23 1.70 15.67
CA ASP A 64 0.84 0.45 16.15
C ASP A 64 0.62 -0.76 15.22
N PRO A 65 0.97 -0.69 13.92
CA PRO A 65 0.68 -1.74 12.96
C PRO A 65 1.31 -3.09 13.31
N ASP A 66 2.41 -3.11 14.05
CA ASP A 66 3.11 -4.34 14.48
C ASP A 66 2.18 -5.35 15.16
N ARG A 67 1.14 -4.88 15.85
CA ARG A 67 0.17 -5.72 16.58
C ARG A 67 -0.70 -6.56 15.64
N TYR A 68 -0.77 -6.19 14.38
CA TYR A 68 -1.74 -6.76 13.44
C TYR A 68 -1.10 -7.54 12.28
N LEU A 69 0.23 -7.59 12.20
CA LEU A 69 0.96 -8.23 11.09
C LEU A 69 0.57 -9.72 10.94
N GLN A 70 0.56 -10.47 12.04
CA GLN A 70 0.15 -11.88 12.02
C GLN A 70 -1.32 -12.03 11.57
N ALA A 71 -2.21 -11.19 12.09
CA ALA A 71 -3.61 -11.23 11.69
C ALA A 71 -3.81 -10.90 10.20
N CYS A 72 -3.03 -9.97 9.64
CA CYS A 72 -3.04 -9.72 8.19
C CYS A 72 -2.63 -10.96 7.41
N LYS A 73 -1.53 -11.62 7.80
CA LYS A 73 -1.08 -12.86 7.17
C LYS A 73 -2.14 -13.96 7.24
N ASP A 74 -2.73 -14.19 8.41
CA ASP A 74 -3.74 -15.23 8.65
C ASP A 74 -5.02 -15.00 7.82
N ASN A 75 -5.28 -13.75 7.41
CA ASN A 75 -6.40 -13.36 6.56
C ASN A 75 -6.02 -13.17 5.09
N GLY A 76 -4.86 -13.66 4.66
CA GLY A 76 -4.50 -13.80 3.26
C GLY A 76 -3.61 -12.69 2.68
N ALA A 77 -3.00 -11.82 3.51
CA ALA A 77 -2.04 -10.83 3.01
C ALA A 77 -0.82 -11.51 2.37
N GLU A 78 -0.45 -11.04 1.19
CA GLU A 78 0.80 -11.39 0.52
C GLU A 78 1.80 -10.22 0.55
N VAL A 79 1.28 -8.99 0.59
CA VAL A 79 2.04 -7.77 0.82
C VAL A 79 1.45 -7.06 2.04
N ILE A 80 2.29 -6.56 2.94
CA ILE A 80 1.86 -5.74 4.08
C ILE A 80 2.65 -4.44 4.05
N THR A 81 1.92 -3.34 3.89
CA THR A 81 2.47 -1.98 3.81
C THR A 81 2.06 -1.20 5.06
N VAL A 82 3.05 -0.73 5.81
CA VAL A 82 2.87 0.09 7.02
C VAL A 82 3.31 1.52 6.78
N HIS A 83 2.66 2.50 7.40
CA HIS A 83 3.13 3.88 7.34
C HIS A 83 4.40 4.09 8.15
N LEU A 84 5.38 4.78 7.56
CA LEU A 84 6.58 5.21 8.29
C LEU A 84 6.19 6.01 9.54
N GLU A 85 5.20 6.89 9.40
CA GLU A 85 4.73 7.80 10.46
C GLU A 85 3.98 7.09 11.59
N ALA A 86 3.53 5.85 11.36
CA ALA A 86 2.85 5.02 12.36
C ALA A 86 3.77 3.98 13.02
N THR A 87 5.04 3.91 12.58
CA THR A 87 5.96 2.82 12.94
C THR A 87 7.16 3.35 13.71
N THR A 88 7.30 2.98 14.99
CA THR A 88 8.42 3.46 15.83
C THR A 88 9.76 2.83 15.44
N HIS A 89 9.77 1.56 15.02
CA HIS A 89 10.98 0.80 14.70
C HIS A 89 10.86 0.12 13.32
N LEU A 90 10.85 0.92 12.26
CA LEU A 90 10.56 0.46 10.90
C LEU A 90 11.38 -0.77 10.47
N HIS A 91 12.70 -0.78 10.69
CA HIS A 91 13.55 -1.92 10.31
C HIS A 91 13.07 -3.23 10.97
N ARG A 92 12.71 -3.21 12.26
CA ARG A 92 12.18 -4.39 12.96
C ARG A 92 10.82 -4.82 12.40
N THR A 93 9.96 -3.87 12.09
CA THR A 93 8.63 -4.13 11.51
C THR A 93 8.75 -4.78 10.13
N LEU A 94 9.65 -4.29 9.27
CA LEU A 94 9.92 -4.88 7.96
C LEU A 94 10.44 -6.32 8.08
N ALA A 95 11.38 -6.57 9.01
CA ALA A 95 11.88 -7.91 9.29
C ALA A 95 10.75 -8.85 9.73
N ALA A 96 9.89 -8.41 10.65
CA ALA A 96 8.74 -9.19 11.11
C ALA A 96 7.75 -9.53 9.97
N ILE A 97 7.48 -8.59 9.07
CA ILE A 97 6.63 -8.85 7.88
C ILE A 97 7.26 -9.95 7.00
N LYS A 98 8.58 -9.88 6.76
CA LYS A 98 9.29 -10.88 5.97
C LYS A 98 9.34 -12.25 6.65
N GLU A 99 9.49 -12.30 7.97
CA GLU A 99 9.44 -13.56 8.75
C GLU A 99 8.08 -14.25 8.62
N LEU A 100 6.99 -13.51 8.41
CA LEU A 100 5.67 -14.06 8.11
C LEU A 100 5.54 -14.58 6.67
N GLY A 101 6.57 -14.42 5.83
CA GLY A 101 6.54 -14.79 4.42
C GLY A 101 5.69 -13.84 3.56
N CYS A 102 5.55 -12.58 3.99
CA CYS A 102 4.93 -11.50 3.22
C CYS A 102 5.99 -10.60 2.61
N LYS A 103 5.66 -9.93 1.51
CA LYS A 103 6.44 -8.80 1.01
C LYS A 103 6.27 -7.61 1.96
N ALA A 104 7.39 -6.93 2.25
CA ALA A 104 7.41 -5.81 3.19
C ALA A 104 7.34 -4.47 2.45
N GLY A 105 6.27 -3.71 2.70
CA GLY A 105 6.04 -2.39 2.16
C GLY A 105 6.10 -1.28 3.20
N VAL A 106 6.48 -0.07 2.77
CA VAL A 106 6.36 1.15 3.56
C VAL A 106 5.58 2.22 2.79
N ALA A 107 4.60 2.84 3.45
CA ALA A 107 3.87 3.98 2.92
C ALA A 107 4.45 5.30 3.47
N LEU A 108 4.49 6.32 2.62
CA LEU A 108 4.94 7.66 2.97
C LEU A 108 3.85 8.69 2.67
N ASN A 109 3.48 9.47 3.68
CA ASN A 109 2.56 10.58 3.52
C ASN A 109 3.09 11.63 2.49
N PRO A 110 2.22 12.48 1.92
CA PRO A 110 2.65 13.49 0.94
C PRO A 110 3.80 14.40 1.43
N HIS A 111 3.81 14.74 2.73
CA HIS A 111 4.81 15.62 3.34
C HIS A 111 6.09 14.89 3.79
N THR A 112 6.12 13.55 3.79
CA THR A 112 7.25 12.75 4.28
C THR A 112 8.28 12.54 3.18
N SER A 113 9.54 12.90 3.43
CA SER A 113 10.63 12.75 2.46
C SER A 113 11.00 11.28 2.25
N VAL A 114 11.26 10.89 1.01
CA VAL A 114 11.77 9.56 0.64
C VAL A 114 13.16 9.29 1.21
N GLN A 115 13.93 10.31 1.56
CA GLN A 115 15.26 10.17 2.18
C GLN A 115 15.21 9.50 3.56
N LEU A 116 14.05 9.51 4.23
CA LEU A 116 13.90 8.91 5.55
C LEU A 116 13.95 7.38 5.54
N ILE A 117 13.78 6.76 4.39
CA ILE A 117 13.83 5.29 4.24
C ILE A 117 15.13 4.78 3.58
N LYS A 118 16.09 5.67 3.30
CA LYS A 118 17.33 5.30 2.59
C LYS A 118 18.09 4.16 3.26
N ASP A 119 18.12 4.14 4.59
CA ASP A 119 18.90 3.17 5.37
C ASP A 119 18.24 1.78 5.46
N VAL A 120 16.97 1.66 5.05
CA VAL A 120 16.20 0.39 5.00
C VAL A 120 15.75 0.02 3.58
N ILE A 121 16.18 0.76 2.57
CA ILE A 121 15.68 0.58 1.19
C ILE A 121 15.98 -0.82 0.62
N GLN A 122 17.08 -1.45 1.03
CA GLN A 122 17.43 -2.81 0.64
C GLN A 122 16.51 -3.88 1.25
N ASP A 123 15.81 -3.55 2.34
CA ASP A 123 14.90 -4.45 3.05
C ASP A 123 13.46 -4.34 2.56
N LEU A 124 13.17 -3.39 1.66
CA LEU A 124 11.84 -3.12 1.14
C LEU A 124 11.57 -3.89 -0.15
N ASP A 125 10.36 -4.45 -0.27
CA ASP A 125 9.85 -5.00 -1.50
C ASP A 125 8.97 -3.97 -2.24
N LEU A 126 8.36 -3.00 -1.49
CA LEU A 126 7.46 -2.00 -2.02
C LEU A 126 7.54 -0.69 -1.21
N VAL A 127 7.42 0.43 -1.91
CA VAL A 127 7.15 1.75 -1.31
C VAL A 127 5.88 2.32 -1.91
N CYS A 128 4.88 2.56 -1.06
CA CYS A 128 3.64 3.23 -1.42
C CYS A 128 3.79 4.75 -1.16
N LEU A 129 3.82 5.53 -2.23
CA LEU A 129 3.82 7.00 -2.14
C LEU A 129 2.38 7.50 -2.15
N MET A 130 1.95 8.07 -1.03
CA MET A 130 0.65 8.73 -0.97
C MET A 130 0.65 9.97 -1.85
N SER A 131 -0.24 10.01 -2.81
CA SER A 131 -0.48 11.16 -3.70
C SER A 131 -1.72 11.98 -3.32
N VAL A 132 -2.31 11.62 -2.19
CA VAL A 132 -3.35 12.34 -1.45
C VAL A 132 -3.06 12.22 0.05
N ASN A 133 -3.72 12.98 0.91
CA ASN A 133 -3.67 12.70 2.34
C ASN A 133 -4.48 11.43 2.62
N PRO A 134 -3.92 10.42 3.33
CA PRO A 134 -4.61 9.17 3.59
C PRO A 134 -5.90 9.39 4.40
N GLY A 135 -6.89 8.50 4.20
CA GLY A 135 -8.14 8.49 4.96
C GLY A 135 -9.42 8.50 4.14
N PHE A 136 -9.42 9.06 2.92
CA PHE A 136 -10.62 9.12 2.08
C PHE A 136 -10.28 8.90 0.62
N GLY A 137 -11.15 8.17 -0.09
CA GLY A 137 -11.09 8.05 -1.54
C GLY A 137 -11.55 9.31 -2.27
N GLY A 138 -11.32 9.37 -3.59
CA GLY A 138 -11.84 10.43 -4.46
C GLY A 138 -11.15 11.79 -4.32
N GLN A 139 -10.00 11.88 -3.67
CA GLN A 139 -9.25 13.11 -3.49
C GLN A 139 -8.48 13.49 -4.76
N LYS A 140 -8.15 14.79 -4.89
CA LYS A 140 -7.36 15.32 -6.00
C LYS A 140 -5.87 14.96 -5.82
N PHE A 141 -5.26 14.44 -6.88
CA PHE A 141 -3.84 14.10 -6.96
C PHE A 141 -2.93 15.30 -6.61
N ILE A 142 -1.88 15.04 -5.82
CA ILE A 142 -0.87 16.02 -5.44
C ILE A 142 0.31 15.94 -6.42
N PRO A 143 0.56 16.96 -7.28
CA PRO A 143 1.54 16.86 -8.37
C PRO A 143 3.00 16.67 -7.90
N HIS A 144 3.34 17.08 -6.66
CA HIS A 144 4.68 16.87 -6.10
C HIS A 144 5.09 15.40 -6.05
N THR A 145 4.13 14.47 -6.10
CA THR A 145 4.36 13.01 -6.12
C THR A 145 5.27 12.60 -7.28
N TYR A 146 5.18 13.23 -8.45
CA TYR A 146 6.09 12.95 -9.57
C TYR A 146 7.58 13.15 -9.20
N ASN A 147 7.89 14.17 -8.41
CA ASN A 147 9.26 14.41 -7.93
C ASN A 147 9.69 13.34 -6.93
N LYS A 148 8.79 12.95 -6.01
CA LYS A 148 9.06 11.87 -5.03
C LYS A 148 9.33 10.54 -5.72
N ILE A 149 8.60 10.19 -6.79
CA ILE A 149 8.82 8.97 -7.57
C ILE A 149 10.23 8.96 -8.14
N LYS A 150 10.62 10.05 -8.84
CA LYS A 150 11.95 10.17 -9.45
C LYS A 150 13.07 10.09 -8.42
N GLU A 151 12.91 10.79 -7.30
CA GLU A 151 13.87 10.78 -6.19
C GLU A 151 14.00 9.38 -5.58
N LEU A 152 12.88 8.69 -5.34
CA LEU A 152 12.88 7.33 -4.80
C LEU A 152 13.53 6.33 -5.77
N ARG A 153 13.21 6.40 -7.07
CA ARG A 153 13.83 5.54 -8.08
C ARG A 153 15.34 5.77 -8.16
N GLN A 154 15.79 7.02 -8.02
CA GLN A 154 17.21 7.33 -7.96
C GLN A 154 17.86 6.79 -6.68
N LEU A 155 17.18 6.88 -5.55
CA LEU A 155 17.64 6.36 -4.25
C LEU A 155 17.79 4.82 -4.27
N ALA A 156 16.88 4.12 -4.96
CA ALA A 156 16.89 2.67 -5.07
C ALA A 156 17.96 2.13 -6.04
N ARG A 157 18.38 2.96 -7.01
CA ARG A 157 19.28 2.54 -8.10
C ARG A 157 20.59 1.95 -7.55
N GLY A 158 20.90 0.70 -7.96
CA GLY A 158 22.10 0.00 -7.56
C GLY A 158 22.13 -0.51 -6.11
N VAL A 159 21.04 -0.24 -5.34
CA VAL A 159 20.86 -0.75 -3.98
C VAL A 159 19.73 -1.77 -3.95
N ASN A 160 18.59 -1.43 -4.54
CA ASN A 160 17.43 -2.30 -4.66
C ASN A 160 16.70 -1.99 -5.99
N ASP A 161 17.21 -2.51 -7.08
CA ASP A 161 16.67 -2.27 -8.43
C ASP A 161 15.29 -2.96 -8.65
N ASN A 162 14.91 -3.90 -7.79
CA ASN A 162 13.63 -4.61 -7.84
C ASN A 162 12.54 -3.96 -6.97
N LEU A 163 12.84 -2.84 -6.31
CA LEU A 163 11.88 -2.12 -5.48
C LEU A 163 10.68 -1.67 -6.32
N LEU A 164 9.48 -2.08 -5.90
CA LEU A 164 8.23 -1.60 -6.49
C LEU A 164 7.86 -0.23 -5.91
N ILE A 165 7.44 0.69 -6.77
CA ILE A 165 6.94 2.02 -6.39
C ILE A 165 5.46 2.10 -6.74
N GLU A 166 4.64 2.01 -5.72
CA GLU A 166 3.19 2.13 -5.80
C GLU A 166 2.76 3.58 -5.54
N ILE A 167 1.68 4.00 -6.21
CA ILE A 167 1.08 5.32 -6.02
C ILE A 167 -0.37 5.14 -5.58
N ASP A 168 -0.68 5.66 -4.38
CA ASP A 168 -2.03 5.61 -3.86
C ASP A 168 -2.64 7.01 -3.72
N GLY A 169 -3.80 7.16 -4.36
CA GLY A 169 -4.65 8.35 -4.33
C GLY A 169 -4.67 9.18 -5.61
N GLY A 170 -5.84 9.46 -6.14
CA GLY A 170 -6.06 10.37 -7.25
C GLY A 170 -5.44 9.93 -8.58
N VAL A 171 -5.08 8.65 -8.74
CA VAL A 171 -4.63 8.07 -10.00
C VAL A 171 -5.82 7.91 -10.95
N THR A 172 -5.63 8.34 -12.20
CA THR A 172 -6.64 8.31 -13.25
C THR A 172 -6.01 7.86 -14.57
N LEU A 173 -6.82 7.58 -15.58
CA LEU A 173 -6.32 7.28 -16.92
C LEU A 173 -5.50 8.46 -17.51
N ASP A 174 -5.80 9.69 -17.10
CA ASP A 174 -5.13 10.88 -17.64
C ASP A 174 -3.70 11.06 -17.08
N ASN A 175 -3.43 10.57 -15.85
CA ASN A 175 -2.12 10.73 -15.22
C ASN A 175 -1.30 9.44 -15.11
N ALA A 176 -1.90 8.27 -15.35
CA ALA A 176 -1.22 6.98 -15.20
C ALA A 176 0.05 6.86 -16.07
N ALA A 177 -0.03 7.25 -17.36
CA ALA A 177 1.12 7.21 -18.25
C ALA A 177 2.30 8.06 -17.72
N GLN A 178 2.00 9.25 -17.19
CA GLN A 178 3.02 10.16 -16.64
C GLN A 178 3.62 9.59 -15.33
N LEU A 179 2.83 8.87 -14.53
CA LEU A 179 3.33 8.19 -13.33
C LEU A 179 4.33 7.08 -13.67
N LEU A 180 4.02 6.26 -14.68
CA LEU A 180 4.92 5.23 -15.20
C LEU A 180 6.21 5.84 -15.77
N GLU A 181 6.11 6.93 -16.55
CA GLU A 181 7.29 7.66 -17.06
C GLU A 181 8.15 8.25 -15.92
N ALA A 182 7.54 8.64 -14.81
CA ALA A 182 8.26 9.13 -13.64
C ALA A 182 9.01 8.01 -12.90
N GLY A 183 8.61 6.74 -13.12
CA GLY A 183 9.24 5.56 -12.54
C GLY A 183 8.37 4.77 -11.54
N ALA A 184 7.05 5.00 -11.51
CA ALA A 184 6.11 4.12 -10.80
C ALA A 184 5.96 2.78 -11.54
N ASP A 185 5.53 1.72 -10.85
CA ASP A 185 5.23 0.39 -11.36
C ASP A 185 3.72 0.14 -11.37
#